data_234971d38d676bf2960440fbdc59b9ef
#
_entry.id   234971d38d676bf2960440fbdc59b9ef
#
_cell.length_a   1.000
_cell.length_b   1.000
_cell.length_c   1.000
_cell.angle_alpha   90.00
_cell.angle_beta   90.00
_cell.angle_gamma   90.00
#
_symmetry.space_group_name_H-M   'P 1'
#
loop_
_entity.id
_entity.type
_entity.pdbx_description
1 polymer ?
#
loop_
_entity_poly.entity_id
_entity_poly.type
_entity_poly.pdbx_seq_one_letter_code
_entity_poly.pdbx_strand_id
1 'polypeptide(L)' 'MDRNLVLLNRNIARLRRDVRLQSFDIDQLIAADLDCTSAAQRLMRTQADLVLYIEKRERLMGPAPRE' A
#
# COMPACT_ATOMS: atom_id res chain seq x y z
N MET A 1 12.24 6.07 -20.56
CA MET A 1 11.33 5.54 -19.50
C MET A 1 10.46 6.68 -18.98
N ASP A 2 9.20 6.41 -18.77
CA ASP A 2 8.26 7.41 -18.28
C ASP A 2 8.59 7.78 -16.84
N ARG A 3 8.86 9.08 -16.60
CA ARG A 3 9.19 9.56 -15.25
C ARG A 3 8.04 9.32 -14.28
N ASN A 4 6.80 9.52 -14.74
CA ASN A 4 5.64 9.28 -13.89
C ASN A 4 5.54 7.82 -13.47
N LEU A 5 5.86 6.91 -14.38
CA LEU A 5 5.84 5.48 -14.06
C LEU A 5 6.92 5.13 -13.04
N VAL A 6 8.12 5.72 -13.17
CA VAL A 6 9.19 5.50 -12.20
C VAL A 6 8.76 5.97 -10.81
N LEU A 7 8.16 7.16 -10.73
CA LEU A 7 7.71 7.71 -9.45
C LEU A 7 6.59 6.86 -8.84
N LEU A 8 5.66 6.40 -9.67
CA LEU A 8 4.58 5.54 -9.19
C LEU A 8 5.12 4.23 -8.63
N ASN A 9 6.06 3.61 -9.35
CA ASN A 9 6.65 2.35 -8.87
C ASN A 9 7.36 2.54 -7.54
N ARG A 10 8.05 3.68 -7.39
CA ARG A 10 8.74 4.00 -6.14
C ARG A 10 7.75 4.18 -4.99
N ASN A 11 6.66 4.89 -5.25
CA ASN A 11 5.62 5.10 -4.23
C ASN A 11 4.93 3.79 -3.87
N ILE A 12 4.68 2.94 -4.85
CA ILE A 12 4.07 1.63 -4.61
C ILE A 12 4.97 0.77 -3.73
N ALA A 13 6.27 0.75 -4.01
CA ALA A 13 7.23 -0.01 -3.20
C ALA A 13 7.25 0.49 -1.76
N ARG A 14 7.22 1.81 -1.57
CA ARG A 14 7.21 2.41 -0.24
C ARG A 14 5.94 2.03 0.51
N LEU A 15 4.78 2.13 -0.16
CA LEU A 15 3.51 1.80 0.47
C LEU A 15 3.41 0.32 0.84
N ARG A 16 3.95 -0.57 -0.01
CA ARG A 16 3.99 -1.98 0.32
C ARG A 16 4.82 -2.25 1.57
N ARG A 17 5.94 -1.55 1.70
CA ARG A 17 6.76 -1.66 2.91
C ARG A 17 6.00 -1.15 4.12
N ASP A 18 5.30 0.00 3.97
CA ASP A 18 4.52 0.56 5.06
C ASP A 18 3.43 -0.40 5.52
N VAL A 19 2.76 -1.07 4.57
CA VAL A 19 1.75 -2.07 4.92
C VAL A 19 2.37 -3.18 5.78
N ARG A 20 3.54 -3.67 5.40
CA ARG A 20 4.20 -4.74 6.17
C ARG A 20 4.55 -4.27 7.58
N LEU A 21 5.12 -3.06 7.69
CA LEU A 21 5.51 -2.51 8.99
C LEU A 21 4.29 -2.25 9.88
N GLN A 22 3.24 -1.70 9.29
CA GLN A 22 2.02 -1.42 10.05
C GLN A 22 1.34 -2.71 10.49
N SER A 23 1.36 -3.75 9.66
CA SER A 23 0.83 -5.05 10.03
C SER A 23 1.61 -5.65 11.19
N PHE A 24 2.93 -5.53 11.15
CA PHE A 24 3.78 -6.00 12.24
C PHE A 24 3.45 -5.27 13.54
N ASP A 25 3.26 -3.94 13.47
CA ASP A 25 2.93 -3.14 14.65
C ASP A 25 1.59 -3.58 15.25
N ILE A 26 0.60 -3.86 14.40
CA ILE A 26 -0.70 -4.34 14.87
C ILE A 26 -0.53 -5.67 15.58
N ASP A 27 0.23 -6.59 15.00
CA ASP A 27 0.48 -7.89 15.64
C ASP A 27 1.12 -7.72 17.01
N GLN A 28 2.05 -6.77 17.15
CA GLN A 28 2.69 -6.49 18.43
C GLN A 28 1.69 -5.96 19.46
N LEU A 29 0.79 -5.07 19.02
CA LEU A 29 -0.24 -4.53 19.92
C LEU A 29 -1.18 -5.63 20.38
N ILE A 30 -1.60 -6.49 19.46
CA ILE A 30 -2.49 -7.60 19.82
C ILE A 30 -1.79 -8.55 20.79
N ALA A 31 -0.53 -8.87 20.54
CA ALA A 31 0.24 -9.76 21.41
C ALA A 31 0.40 -9.18 22.82
N ALA A 32 0.44 -7.84 22.92
CA ALA A 32 0.57 -7.15 24.20
C ALA A 32 -0.80 -6.85 24.83
N ASP A 33 -1.88 -7.30 24.21
CA ASP A 33 -3.26 -7.06 24.67
C ASP A 33 -3.57 -5.57 24.74
N LEU A 34 -3.07 -4.81 23.77
CA LEU A 34 -3.29 -3.38 23.67
C LEU A 34 -4.27 -3.08 22.53
N ASP A 35 -4.93 -1.91 22.63
CA ASP A 35 -5.89 -1.48 21.61
C ASP A 35 -5.17 -1.17 20.30
N CYS A 36 -5.57 -1.82 19.21
CA CYS A 36 -4.96 -1.62 17.89
C CYS A 36 -5.86 -0.85 16.93
N THR A 37 -6.94 -0.23 17.44
CA THR A 37 -7.93 0.43 16.56
C THR A 37 -7.29 1.50 15.67
N SER A 38 -6.52 2.41 16.26
CA SER A 38 -5.88 3.47 15.48
C SER A 38 -4.89 2.92 14.48
N ALA A 39 -4.12 1.91 14.88
CA ALA A 39 -3.15 1.28 13.98
C ALA A 39 -3.85 0.59 12.82
N ALA A 40 -4.97 -0.08 13.10
CA ALA A 40 -5.75 -0.75 12.06
C ALA A 40 -6.33 0.25 11.07
N GLN A 41 -6.83 1.39 11.56
CA GLN A 41 -7.35 2.43 10.69
C GLN A 41 -6.26 3.00 9.78
N ARG A 42 -5.05 3.19 10.32
CA ARG A 42 -3.92 3.65 9.53
C ARG A 42 -3.56 2.65 8.44
N LEU A 43 -3.56 1.37 8.78
CA LEU A 43 -3.27 0.33 7.79
C LEU A 43 -4.29 0.33 6.66
N MET A 44 -5.57 0.45 7.00
CA MET A 44 -6.63 0.49 5.99
C MET A 44 -6.45 1.66 5.05
N ARG A 45 -6.06 2.83 5.57
CA ARG A 45 -5.80 4.01 4.76
C ARG A 45 -4.62 3.80 3.83
N THR A 46 -3.55 3.21 4.34
CA THR A 46 -2.36 2.92 3.54
C THR A 46 -2.70 1.93 2.43
N GLN A 47 -3.50 0.91 2.72
CA GLN A 47 -3.93 -0.06 1.71
C GLN A 47 -4.78 0.58 0.63
N ALA A 48 -5.67 1.50 1.00
CA ALA A 48 -6.49 2.23 0.03
C ALA A 48 -5.61 3.07 -0.89
N ASP A 49 -4.61 3.75 -0.33
CA ASP A 49 -3.67 4.55 -1.12
C ASP A 49 -2.88 3.65 -2.08
N LEU A 50 -2.45 2.50 -1.60
CA LEU A 50 -1.70 1.55 -2.43
C LEU A 50 -2.52 1.11 -3.64
N VAL A 51 -3.80 0.78 -3.42
CA VAL A 51 -4.69 0.40 -4.51
C VAL A 51 -4.81 1.52 -5.54
N LEU A 52 -4.97 2.76 -5.09
CA LEU A 52 -5.08 3.91 -5.98
C LEU A 52 -3.83 4.08 -6.84
N TYR A 53 -2.65 3.93 -6.25
CA TYR A 53 -1.40 4.04 -7.01
C TYR A 53 -1.22 2.91 -8.00
N ILE A 54 -1.62 1.69 -7.63
CA ILE A 54 -1.57 0.56 -8.55
C ILE A 54 -2.50 0.79 -9.73
N GLU A 55 -3.70 1.31 -9.49
CA GLU A 55 -4.64 1.62 -10.55
C GLU A 55 -4.10 2.70 -11.48
N LYS A 56 -3.46 3.73 -10.92
CA LYS A 56 -2.81 4.77 -11.74
C LYS A 56 -1.73 4.18 -12.62
N ARG A 57 -0.92 3.28 -12.05
CA ARG A 57 0.14 2.64 -12.82
C ARG A 57 -0.44 1.83 -13.98
N GLU A 58 -1.50 1.09 -13.73
CA GLU A 58 -2.14 0.31 -14.77
C GLU A 58 -2.69 1.19 -15.89
N ARG A 59 -3.24 2.34 -15.55
CA ARG A 59 -3.73 3.28 -16.56
C ARG A 59 -2.60 3.82 -17.42
N LEU A 60 -1.44 4.11 -16.81
CA LEU A 60 -0.29 4.61 -17.56
C LEU A 60 0.33 3.54 -18.45
N MET A 61 0.28 2.29 -18.04
CA MET A 61 0.80 1.17 -18.83
C MET A 61 -0.18 0.70 -19.90
N GLY A 62 -1.41 1.22 -19.85
CA GLY A 62 -2.47 0.77 -20.73
C GLY A 62 -3.11 -0.51 -20.22
N PRO A 63 -4.28 -0.84 -20.77
CA PRO A 63 -4.99 -2.04 -20.33
C PRO A 63 -4.19 -3.29 -20.65
N ALA A 64 -4.11 -4.20 -19.68
CA ALA A 64 -3.48 -5.49 -19.93
C ALA A 64 -4.31 -6.27 -20.94
N PRO A 65 -3.67 -7.02 -21.86
CA PRO A 65 -4.42 -7.83 -22.79
C PRO A 65 -5.22 -8.86 -22.00
N ARG A 66 -6.49 -8.94 -22.31
CA ARG A 66 -7.39 -9.91 -21.70
C ARG A 66 -7.77 -10.96 -22.70
N GLU A 67 -7.77 -12.16 -22.21
CA GLU A 67 -8.19 -13.30 -23.04
C GLU A 67 -9.67 -13.25 -23.34
#